data_45ad47243f1654325946f259aeec3975
#
_entry.id   45ad47243f1654325946f259aeec3975
#
_cell.length_a   1.000
_cell.length_b   1.000
_cell.length_c   1.000
_cell.angle_alpha   90.00
_cell.angle_beta   90.00
_cell.angle_gamma   90.00
#
_symmetry.space_group_name_H-M   'P 1'
#
loop_
_entity.id
_entity.type
_entity.pdbx_description
1 polymer ?
#
loop_
_entity_poly.entity_id
_entity_poly.type
_entity_poly.pdbx_seq_one_letter_code
_entity_poly.pdbx_strand_id
1 'polypeptide(L)'
;MKIGLIGKGTVGKAVYEGLNHLGHQMSFFDPAYDGSTLQDVLDTDCIFLCVPTNQAPNGDCDTSIVERVVDELDQAGYKGLVAVKSTVVPGTSDRLSAEHPNLRICSVPEFLRAKTALADFMYNHDLLIIGSDREEDYAMIKEIHGNLPRDVACVKPAEAEVVKYFNNVNHSVQIIFSNIAYDVC
;
A
#
# COMPACT_ATOMS: atom_id res chain seq x y z
N MET A 1 14.82 10.26 4.02
CA MET A 1 14.62 8.97 4.70
C MET A 1 15.06 7.83 3.81
N LYS A 2 15.39 6.67 4.40
CA LYS A 2 15.60 5.41 3.69
C LYS A 2 14.27 4.67 3.57
N ILE A 3 13.81 4.41 2.36
CA ILE A 3 12.51 3.79 2.11
C ILE A 3 12.69 2.49 1.36
N GLY A 4 12.12 1.42 1.90
CA GLY A 4 12.03 0.12 1.26
C GLY A 4 10.71 -0.04 0.49
N LEU A 5 10.74 -0.83 -0.55
CA LEU A 5 9.56 -1.27 -1.28
C LEU A 5 9.59 -2.77 -1.44
N ILE A 6 8.50 -3.46 -1.13
CA ILE A 6 8.33 -4.88 -1.43
C ILE A 6 7.18 -5.03 -2.43
N GLY A 7 7.51 -5.61 -3.61
CA GLY A 7 6.58 -5.72 -4.74
C GLY A 7 6.69 -4.53 -5.70
N LYS A 8 7.48 -4.65 -6.78
CA LYS A 8 7.73 -3.58 -7.77
C LYS A 8 6.88 -3.76 -9.04
N GLY A 9 5.60 -4.08 -8.85
CA GLY A 9 4.58 -4.09 -9.90
C GLY A 9 4.14 -2.68 -10.33
N THR A 10 2.93 -2.53 -10.87
CA THR A 10 2.42 -1.23 -11.37
C THR A 10 2.36 -0.18 -10.27
N VAL A 11 1.76 -0.50 -9.12
CA VAL A 11 1.67 0.41 -7.97
C VAL A 11 3.05 0.66 -7.37
N GLY A 12 3.79 -0.42 -7.10
CA GLY A 12 5.12 -0.31 -6.49
C GLY A 12 6.10 0.51 -7.31
N LYS A 13 6.08 0.42 -8.65
CA LYS A 13 6.89 1.29 -9.52
C LYS A 13 6.54 2.76 -9.34
N ALA A 14 5.25 3.11 -9.33
CA ALA A 14 4.81 4.48 -9.17
C ALA A 14 5.22 5.06 -7.80
N VAL A 15 5.07 4.28 -6.74
CA VAL A 15 5.52 4.63 -5.38
C VAL A 15 7.04 4.82 -5.34
N TYR A 16 7.80 3.85 -5.88
CA TYR A 16 9.26 3.89 -5.92
C TYR A 16 9.78 5.13 -6.64
N GLU A 17 9.31 5.37 -7.86
CA GLU A 17 9.75 6.48 -8.70
C GLU A 17 9.31 7.82 -8.10
N GLY A 18 8.08 7.90 -7.59
CA GLY A 18 7.56 9.12 -6.96
C GLY A 18 8.32 9.50 -5.69
N LEU A 19 8.55 8.56 -4.79
CA LEU A 19 9.30 8.82 -3.56
C LEU A 19 10.78 9.08 -3.83
N ASN A 20 11.38 8.42 -4.83
CA ASN A 20 12.74 8.74 -5.28
C ASN A 20 12.84 10.17 -5.82
N HIS A 21 11.82 10.65 -6.54
CA HIS A 21 11.75 12.03 -7.01
C HIS A 21 11.69 13.06 -5.87
N LEU A 22 11.06 12.70 -4.74
CA LEU A 22 11.06 13.52 -3.53
C LEU A 22 12.40 13.52 -2.77
N GLY A 23 13.41 12.79 -3.27
CA GLY A 23 14.76 12.75 -2.69
C GLY A 23 14.95 11.71 -1.59
N HIS A 24 14.04 10.74 -1.45
CA HIS A 24 14.26 9.62 -0.54
C HIS A 24 15.27 8.62 -1.11
N GLN A 25 16.03 7.99 -0.21
CA GLN A 25 16.91 6.88 -0.59
C GLN A 25 16.07 5.61 -0.70
N MET A 26 15.86 5.16 -1.95
CA MET A 26 14.98 4.03 -2.24
C MET A 26 15.75 2.72 -2.38
N SER A 27 15.25 1.66 -1.78
CA SER A 27 15.62 0.27 -2.06
C SER A 27 14.38 -0.57 -2.32
N PHE A 28 14.52 -1.75 -2.91
CA PHE A 28 13.36 -2.61 -3.16
C PHE A 28 13.72 -4.09 -3.11
N PHE A 29 12.71 -4.89 -2.83
CA PHE A 29 12.70 -6.34 -2.99
C PHE A 29 11.49 -6.76 -3.84
N ASP A 30 11.76 -7.50 -4.90
CA ASP A 30 10.73 -8.18 -5.71
C ASP A 30 11.33 -9.43 -6.36
N PRO A 31 10.77 -10.62 -6.15
CA PRO A 31 11.29 -11.87 -6.70
C PRO A 31 11.38 -11.91 -8.23
N ALA A 32 10.67 -11.03 -8.94
CA ALA A 32 10.72 -10.91 -10.40
C ALA A 32 12.00 -10.20 -10.91
N TYR A 33 12.83 -9.66 -10.00
CA TYR A 33 14.06 -8.95 -10.33
C TYR A 33 15.28 -9.73 -9.83
N ASP A 34 16.11 -10.20 -10.73
CA ASP A 34 17.33 -10.94 -10.40
C ASP A 34 18.26 -10.08 -9.48
N GLY A 35 18.79 -10.71 -8.45
CA GLY A 35 19.69 -10.08 -7.48
C GLY A 35 19.01 -9.21 -6.41
N SER A 36 17.69 -9.05 -6.45
CA SER A 36 16.91 -8.37 -5.42
C SER A 36 16.60 -9.34 -4.27
N THR A 37 16.88 -8.93 -3.04
CA THR A 37 16.71 -9.76 -1.84
C THR A 37 15.98 -8.99 -0.74
N LEU A 38 15.36 -9.72 0.20
CA LEU A 38 14.71 -9.09 1.36
C LEU A 38 15.72 -8.25 2.17
N GLN A 39 16.99 -8.68 2.23
CA GLN A 39 18.04 -7.97 2.94
C GLN A 39 18.23 -6.51 2.47
N ASP A 40 17.96 -6.23 1.19
CA ASP A 40 18.15 -4.89 0.61
C ASP A 40 17.19 -3.84 1.20
N VAL A 41 16.11 -4.27 1.84
CA VAL A 41 15.11 -3.37 2.44
C VAL A 41 15.12 -3.34 3.97
N LEU A 42 15.90 -4.20 4.64
CA LEU A 42 15.89 -4.29 6.10
C LEU A 42 16.52 -3.08 6.82
N ASP A 43 17.43 -2.33 6.16
CA ASP A 43 18.04 -1.10 6.71
C ASP A 43 17.28 0.16 6.26
N THR A 44 15.95 0.14 6.37
CA THR A 44 15.08 1.26 5.97
C THR A 44 14.20 1.72 7.12
N ASP A 45 13.78 2.99 7.09
CA ASP A 45 12.91 3.60 8.10
C ASP A 45 11.45 3.15 7.93
N CYS A 46 11.03 2.93 6.67
CA CYS A 46 9.69 2.49 6.30
C CYS A 46 9.74 1.57 5.08
N ILE A 47 8.95 0.50 5.09
CA ILE A 47 8.73 -0.38 3.94
C ILE A 47 7.30 -0.22 3.43
N PHE A 48 7.13 0.13 2.15
CA PHE A 48 5.84 0.04 1.46
C PHE A 48 5.64 -1.34 0.88
N LEU A 49 4.59 -2.03 1.34
CA LEU A 49 4.22 -3.38 0.90
C LEU A 49 3.19 -3.31 -0.22
N CYS A 50 3.61 -3.59 -1.45
CA CYS A 50 2.84 -3.46 -2.69
C CYS A 50 2.71 -4.80 -3.44
N VAL A 51 2.53 -5.90 -2.71
CA VAL A 51 2.45 -7.24 -3.28
C VAL A 51 1.05 -7.56 -3.81
N PRO A 52 0.91 -8.53 -4.74
CA PRO A 52 -0.38 -8.95 -5.25
C PRO A 52 -1.27 -9.56 -4.16
N THR A 53 -2.58 -9.24 -4.22
CA THR A 53 -3.65 -9.86 -3.43
C THR A 53 -4.74 -10.29 -4.39
N ASN A 54 -4.52 -11.42 -5.05
CA ASN A 54 -5.39 -11.93 -6.11
C ASN A 54 -6.67 -12.52 -5.52
N GLN A 55 -7.67 -12.72 -6.40
CA GLN A 55 -8.86 -13.44 -6.02
C GLN A 55 -8.54 -14.93 -5.87
N ALA A 56 -8.89 -15.50 -4.73
CA ALA A 56 -8.84 -16.93 -4.48
C ALA A 56 -9.95 -17.68 -5.26
N PRO A 57 -9.86 -19.00 -5.44
CA PRO A 57 -10.87 -19.77 -6.17
C PRO A 57 -12.31 -19.70 -5.60
N ASN A 58 -12.44 -19.43 -4.31
CA ASN A 58 -13.71 -19.23 -3.62
C ASN A 58 -14.27 -17.79 -3.75
N GLY A 59 -13.55 -16.90 -4.41
CA GLY A 59 -13.91 -15.49 -4.61
C GLY A 59 -13.35 -14.53 -3.58
N ASP A 60 -12.73 -15.01 -2.50
CA ASP A 60 -12.12 -14.18 -1.47
C ASP A 60 -10.85 -13.48 -1.95
N CYS A 61 -10.42 -12.45 -1.21
CA CYS A 61 -9.12 -11.81 -1.41
C CYS A 61 -8.03 -12.67 -0.74
N ASP A 62 -7.06 -13.13 -1.52
CA ASP A 62 -5.92 -13.90 -1.02
C ASP A 62 -4.85 -12.95 -0.46
N THR A 63 -4.74 -12.89 0.87
CA THR A 63 -3.76 -12.08 1.60
C THR A 63 -2.48 -12.85 1.96
N SER A 64 -2.36 -14.11 1.55
CA SER A 64 -1.26 -15.02 1.96
C SER A 64 0.14 -14.47 1.64
N ILE A 65 0.30 -13.72 0.54
CA ILE A 65 1.59 -13.10 0.20
C ILE A 65 1.91 -11.97 1.18
N VAL A 66 0.92 -11.15 1.55
CA VAL A 66 1.09 -10.07 2.54
C VAL A 66 1.50 -10.66 3.89
N GLU A 67 0.79 -11.69 4.36
CA GLU A 67 1.03 -12.38 5.62
C GLU A 67 2.45 -12.96 5.66
N ARG A 68 2.84 -13.70 4.63
CA ARG A 68 4.18 -14.28 4.52
C ARG A 68 5.28 -13.22 4.56
N VAL A 69 5.11 -12.11 3.87
CA VAL A 69 6.12 -11.03 3.88
C VAL A 69 6.22 -10.38 5.25
N VAL A 70 5.10 -10.19 5.94
CA VAL A 70 5.10 -9.68 7.32
C VAL A 70 5.80 -10.66 8.26
N ASP A 71 5.54 -11.98 8.15
CA ASP A 71 6.25 -13.03 8.89
C ASP A 71 7.77 -12.96 8.64
N GLU A 72 8.19 -12.85 7.38
CA GLU A 72 9.60 -12.76 7.00
C GLU A 72 10.29 -11.51 7.58
N LEU A 73 9.59 -10.37 7.61
CA LEU A 73 10.10 -9.12 8.21
C LEU A 73 10.23 -9.22 9.73
N ASP A 74 9.27 -9.85 10.41
CA ASP A 74 9.33 -10.08 11.87
C ASP A 74 10.49 -11.03 12.23
N GLN A 75 10.62 -12.14 11.50
CA GLN A 75 11.72 -13.09 11.66
C GLN A 75 13.09 -12.47 11.40
N ALA A 76 13.18 -11.55 10.43
CA ALA A 76 14.40 -10.79 10.15
C ALA A 76 14.67 -9.69 11.19
N GLY A 77 13.74 -9.44 12.12
CA GLY A 77 13.87 -8.45 13.18
C GLY A 77 13.79 -7.02 12.70
N TYR A 78 13.04 -6.75 11.62
CA TYR A 78 12.83 -5.40 11.09
C TYR A 78 12.27 -4.45 12.16
N LYS A 79 12.73 -3.20 12.18
CA LYS A 79 12.38 -2.21 13.24
C LYS A 79 11.69 -0.96 12.72
N GLY A 80 11.64 -0.78 11.40
CA GLY A 80 10.94 0.34 10.77
C GLY A 80 9.43 0.15 10.74
N LEU A 81 8.75 1.03 10.03
CA LEU A 81 7.31 0.97 9.80
C LEU A 81 7.00 0.12 8.55
N VAL A 82 6.05 -0.80 8.64
CA VAL A 82 5.48 -1.52 7.49
C VAL A 82 4.18 -0.85 7.06
N ALA A 83 4.17 -0.21 5.91
CA ALA A 83 3.02 0.47 5.33
C ALA A 83 2.37 -0.43 4.26
N VAL A 84 1.25 -1.05 4.60
CA VAL A 84 0.52 -1.95 3.69
C VAL A 84 -0.24 -1.12 2.66
N LYS A 85 0.22 -1.14 1.39
CA LYS A 85 -0.47 -0.52 0.24
C LYS A 85 -1.30 -1.51 -0.56
N SER A 86 -1.02 -2.80 -0.44
CA SER A 86 -1.85 -3.85 -1.04
C SER A 86 -3.30 -3.76 -0.59
N THR A 87 -4.23 -4.05 -1.49
CA THR A 87 -5.65 -4.13 -1.12
C THR A 87 -5.88 -5.41 -0.32
N VAL A 88 -6.29 -5.27 0.94
CA VAL A 88 -6.49 -6.39 1.85
C VAL A 88 -7.90 -6.34 2.45
N VAL A 89 -8.37 -7.47 2.97
CA VAL A 89 -9.67 -7.55 3.65
C VAL A 89 -9.66 -6.64 4.88
N PRO A 90 -10.73 -5.84 5.13
CA PRO A 90 -10.81 -4.99 6.32
C PRO A 90 -10.55 -5.74 7.63
N GLY A 91 -9.65 -5.18 8.47
CA GLY A 91 -9.17 -5.80 9.70
C GLY A 91 -7.86 -6.60 9.55
N THR A 92 -7.31 -6.71 8.33
CA THR A 92 -6.05 -7.43 8.09
C THR A 92 -4.88 -6.76 8.82
N SER A 93 -4.73 -5.45 8.73
CA SER A 93 -3.62 -4.75 9.41
C SER A 93 -3.73 -4.82 10.93
N ASP A 94 -4.93 -4.77 11.49
CA ASP A 94 -5.16 -4.94 12.93
C ASP A 94 -4.77 -6.35 13.39
N ARG A 95 -5.18 -7.37 12.64
CA ARG A 95 -4.81 -8.76 12.91
C ARG A 95 -3.31 -8.97 12.83
N LEU A 96 -2.66 -8.52 11.77
CA LEU A 96 -1.21 -8.64 11.62
C LEU A 96 -0.44 -7.90 12.72
N SER A 97 -0.90 -6.73 13.15
CA SER A 97 -0.31 -6.01 14.27
C SER A 97 -0.42 -6.78 15.59
N ALA A 98 -1.52 -7.49 15.80
CA ALA A 98 -1.73 -8.32 17.00
C ALA A 98 -0.86 -9.60 16.96
N GLU A 99 -0.70 -10.21 15.78
CA GLU A 99 0.12 -11.42 15.57
C GLU A 99 1.62 -11.11 15.63
N HIS A 100 2.05 -9.88 15.23
CA HIS A 100 3.44 -9.43 15.18
C HIS A 100 3.69 -8.19 16.06
N PRO A 101 3.64 -8.31 17.40
CA PRO A 101 3.72 -7.16 18.32
C PRO A 101 5.07 -6.42 18.28
N ASN A 102 6.10 -7.00 17.65
CA ASN A 102 7.42 -6.38 17.48
C ASN A 102 7.52 -5.50 16.22
N LEU A 103 6.56 -5.63 15.30
CA LEU A 103 6.47 -4.80 14.09
C LEU A 103 5.52 -3.63 14.30
N ARG A 104 5.84 -2.52 13.66
CA ARG A 104 4.92 -1.41 13.46
C ARG A 104 4.26 -1.58 12.10
N ILE A 105 2.93 -1.71 12.07
CA ILE A 105 2.18 -1.94 10.82
C ILE A 105 1.09 -0.87 10.71
N CYS A 106 0.97 -0.26 9.54
CA CYS A 106 -0.13 0.64 9.22
C CYS A 106 -0.71 0.33 7.84
N SER A 107 -1.96 0.73 7.60
CA SER A 107 -2.62 0.62 6.29
C SER A 107 -2.50 1.94 5.52
N VAL A 108 -1.95 1.90 4.31
CA VAL A 108 -1.82 3.08 3.44
C VAL A 108 -2.31 2.72 2.04
N PRO A 109 -3.63 2.51 1.86
CA PRO A 109 -4.19 2.03 0.61
C PRO A 109 -3.94 2.99 -0.55
N GLU A 110 -3.92 2.45 -1.76
CA GLU A 110 -3.60 3.18 -2.98
C GLU A 110 -4.82 3.36 -3.88
N PHE A 111 -4.97 4.54 -4.49
CA PHE A 111 -6.11 4.92 -5.35
C PHE A 111 -5.69 5.24 -6.79
N LEU A 112 -4.47 4.90 -7.19
CA LEU A 112 -3.93 5.13 -8.53
C LEU A 112 -4.66 4.30 -9.59
N ARG A 113 -4.78 4.88 -10.79
CA ARG A 113 -5.22 4.17 -11.98
C ARG A 113 -4.03 3.48 -12.64
N ALA A 114 -4.15 2.20 -12.95
CA ALA A 114 -3.03 1.39 -13.46
C ALA A 114 -2.34 2.01 -14.70
N LYS A 115 -3.11 2.63 -15.61
CA LYS A 115 -2.58 3.24 -16.85
C LYS A 115 -1.79 4.53 -16.63
N THR A 116 -2.05 5.24 -15.53
CA THR A 116 -1.48 6.57 -15.24
C THR A 116 -0.82 6.63 -13.86
N ALA A 117 -0.46 5.47 -13.30
CA ALA A 117 -0.07 5.31 -11.91
C ALA A 117 0.99 6.32 -11.44
N LEU A 118 2.08 6.51 -12.18
CA LEU A 118 3.10 7.48 -11.81
C LEU A 118 2.59 8.92 -11.89
N ALA A 119 1.86 9.27 -12.95
CA ALA A 119 1.29 10.60 -13.09
C ALA A 119 0.23 10.89 -12.00
N ASP A 120 -0.56 9.89 -11.64
CA ASP A 120 -1.52 10.00 -10.55
C ASP A 120 -0.81 10.18 -9.20
N PHE A 121 0.28 9.44 -8.95
CA PHE A 121 1.08 9.61 -7.73
C PHE A 121 1.71 10.99 -7.63
N MET A 122 2.27 11.51 -8.72
CA MET A 122 3.04 12.77 -8.73
C MET A 122 2.18 14.03 -8.85
N TYR A 123 1.07 13.98 -9.61
CA TYR A 123 0.33 15.17 -10.02
C TYR A 123 -1.16 15.14 -9.70
N ASN A 124 -1.72 13.95 -9.43
CA ASN A 124 -3.14 13.76 -9.17
C ASN A 124 -3.37 12.97 -7.87
N HIS A 125 -2.50 13.17 -6.89
CA HIS A 125 -2.60 12.52 -5.58
C HIS A 125 -3.61 13.28 -4.72
N ASP A 126 -4.90 13.08 -5.01
CA ASP A 126 -5.97 13.84 -4.37
C ASP A 126 -6.08 13.53 -2.88
N LEU A 127 -5.94 12.27 -2.47
CA LEU A 127 -6.15 11.84 -1.09
C LEU A 127 -5.14 10.77 -0.67
N LEU A 128 -4.44 11.04 0.43
CA LEU A 128 -3.65 10.05 1.17
C LEU A 128 -4.44 9.61 2.41
N ILE A 129 -4.75 8.32 2.49
CA ILE A 129 -5.37 7.74 3.69
C ILE A 129 -4.30 6.98 4.46
N ILE A 130 -4.22 7.26 5.77
CA ILE A 130 -3.27 6.61 6.67
C ILE A 130 -4.06 5.98 7.79
N GLY A 131 -4.06 4.66 7.85
CA GLY A 131 -4.71 3.86 8.88
C GLY A 131 -3.69 3.39 9.91
N SER A 132 -3.69 3.98 11.10
CA SER A 132 -2.86 3.57 12.23
C SER A 132 -3.54 3.93 13.55
N ASP A 133 -3.10 3.30 14.64
CA ASP A 133 -3.46 3.71 16.01
C ASP A 133 -2.38 4.58 16.67
N ARG A 134 -1.31 4.94 15.91
CA ARG A 134 -0.14 5.68 16.42
C ARG A 134 0.06 6.98 15.68
N GLU A 135 0.17 8.08 16.43
CA GLU A 135 0.41 9.41 15.87
C GLU A 135 1.76 9.51 15.13
N GLU A 136 2.78 8.80 15.62
CA GLU A 136 4.09 8.77 14.96
C GLU A 136 4.06 8.13 13.57
N ASP A 137 3.17 7.17 13.32
CA ASP A 137 3.02 6.55 11.99
C ASP A 137 2.37 7.52 11.01
N TYR A 138 1.35 8.26 11.45
CA TYR A 138 0.75 9.34 10.67
C TYR A 138 1.78 10.39 10.27
N ALA A 139 2.57 10.85 11.25
CA ALA A 139 3.60 11.87 11.02
C ALA A 139 4.63 11.38 10.00
N MET A 140 5.12 10.15 10.16
CA MET A 140 6.11 9.54 9.27
C MET A 140 5.59 9.40 7.84
N ILE A 141 4.40 8.84 7.64
CA ILE A 141 3.83 8.65 6.30
C ILE A 141 3.55 10.00 5.61
N LYS A 142 3.06 11.00 6.35
CA LYS A 142 2.89 12.37 5.84
C LYS A 142 4.21 12.99 5.41
N GLU A 143 5.26 12.87 6.23
CA GLU A 143 6.60 13.37 5.91
C GLU A 143 7.16 12.68 4.66
N ILE A 144 6.99 11.36 4.51
CA ILE A 144 7.43 10.59 3.34
C ILE A 144 6.75 11.08 2.06
N HIS A 145 5.45 11.37 2.08
CA HIS A 145 4.71 11.86 0.91
C HIS A 145 4.89 13.36 0.66
N GLY A 146 5.36 14.11 1.65
CA GLY A 146 5.58 15.56 1.55
C GLY A 146 4.29 16.30 1.15
N ASN A 147 4.41 17.15 0.14
CA ASN A 147 3.29 17.96 -0.37
C ASN A 147 2.60 17.35 -1.60
N LEU A 148 2.86 16.07 -1.93
CA LEU A 148 2.19 15.43 -3.08
C LEU A 148 0.69 15.25 -2.85
N PRO A 149 0.23 14.73 -1.69
CA PRO A 149 -1.20 14.59 -1.44
C PRO A 149 -1.86 15.96 -1.27
N ARG A 150 -2.99 16.16 -1.93
CA ARG A 150 -3.83 17.34 -1.78
C ARG A 150 -4.52 17.37 -0.41
N ASP A 151 -5.06 16.21 -0.02
CA ASP A 151 -5.70 15.99 1.27
C ASP A 151 -5.10 14.76 1.98
N VAL A 152 -5.09 14.78 3.31
CA VAL A 152 -4.63 13.66 4.14
C VAL A 152 -5.67 13.31 5.18
N ALA A 153 -6.10 12.06 5.21
CA ALA A 153 -7.00 11.52 6.22
C ALA A 153 -6.27 10.51 7.11
N CYS A 154 -6.30 10.76 8.42
CA CYS A 154 -5.79 9.85 9.44
C CYS A 154 -6.98 9.14 10.08
N VAL A 155 -7.01 7.81 9.98
CA VAL A 155 -8.12 6.96 10.40
C VAL A 155 -7.58 5.68 11.06
N LYS A 156 -8.45 4.83 11.59
CA LYS A 156 -8.03 3.50 12.08
C LYS A 156 -7.64 2.58 10.90
N PRO A 157 -6.81 1.55 11.14
CA PRO A 157 -6.36 0.65 10.06
C PRO A 157 -7.51 0.01 9.28
N ALA A 158 -8.49 -0.59 9.96
CA ALA A 158 -9.65 -1.19 9.32
C ALA A 158 -10.50 -0.17 8.53
N GLU A 159 -10.60 1.08 8.99
CA GLU A 159 -11.33 2.14 8.27
C GLU A 159 -10.64 2.48 6.95
N ALA A 160 -9.29 2.58 6.94
CA ALA A 160 -8.52 2.81 5.71
C ALA A 160 -8.74 1.69 4.68
N GLU A 161 -8.74 0.43 5.13
CA GLU A 161 -8.99 -0.74 4.31
C GLU A 161 -10.42 -0.74 3.74
N VAL A 162 -11.42 -0.41 4.56
CA VAL A 162 -12.82 -0.29 4.13
C VAL A 162 -12.98 0.78 3.04
N VAL A 163 -12.38 1.96 3.21
CA VAL A 163 -12.46 3.04 2.21
C VAL A 163 -11.94 2.58 0.85
N LYS A 164 -10.86 1.78 0.82
CA LYS A 164 -10.34 1.22 -0.44
C LYS A 164 -11.36 0.32 -1.13
N TYR A 165 -12.03 -0.56 -0.39
CA TYR A 165 -13.09 -1.42 -0.96
C TYR A 165 -14.27 -0.59 -1.47
N PHE A 166 -14.77 0.36 -0.69
CA PHE A 166 -15.88 1.21 -1.11
C PHE A 166 -15.55 1.99 -2.40
N ASN A 167 -14.35 2.53 -2.50
CA ASN A 167 -13.90 3.23 -3.71
C ASN A 167 -13.90 2.29 -4.93
N ASN A 168 -13.35 1.09 -4.80
CA ASN A 168 -13.29 0.12 -5.89
C ASN A 168 -14.70 -0.37 -6.31
N VAL A 169 -15.57 -0.67 -5.34
CA VAL A 169 -16.95 -1.08 -5.60
C VAL A 169 -17.75 0.04 -6.26
N ASN A 170 -17.62 1.28 -5.79
CA ASN A 170 -18.26 2.46 -6.41
C ASN A 170 -17.87 2.61 -7.88
N HIS A 171 -16.58 2.51 -8.20
CA HIS A 171 -16.12 2.56 -9.61
C HIS A 171 -16.70 1.41 -10.44
N SER A 172 -16.76 0.20 -9.89
CA SER A 172 -17.34 -0.95 -10.58
C SER A 172 -18.84 -0.74 -10.89
N VAL A 173 -19.60 -0.23 -9.92
CA VAL A 173 -21.02 0.08 -10.10
C VAL A 173 -21.22 1.16 -11.17
N GLN A 174 -20.39 2.22 -11.17
CA GLN A 174 -20.44 3.27 -12.20
C GLN A 174 -20.18 2.71 -13.60
N ILE A 175 -19.21 1.81 -13.76
CA ILE A 175 -18.90 1.16 -15.04
C ILE A 175 -20.09 0.30 -15.50
N ILE A 176 -20.65 -0.53 -14.62
CA ILE A 176 -21.81 -1.38 -14.93
C ILE A 176 -23.00 -0.51 -15.35
N PHE A 177 -23.29 0.54 -14.58
CA PHE A 177 -24.38 1.47 -14.91
C PHE A 177 -24.17 2.14 -16.27
N SER A 178 -22.95 2.59 -16.57
CA SER A 178 -22.63 3.22 -17.85
C SER A 178 -22.81 2.27 -19.04
N ASN A 179 -22.43 0.99 -18.87
CA ASN A 179 -22.63 -0.03 -19.91
C ASN A 179 -24.14 -0.29 -20.16
N ILE A 180 -24.94 -0.41 -19.07
CA ILE A 180 -26.38 -0.58 -19.19
C ILE A 180 -27.02 0.64 -19.89
N ALA A 181 -26.61 1.85 -19.51
CA ALA A 181 -27.10 3.06 -20.13
C ALA A 181 -26.78 3.13 -21.63
N TYR A 182 -25.56 2.71 -22.02
CA TYR A 182 -25.14 2.63 -23.41
C TYR A 182 -26.01 1.65 -24.23
N ASP A 183 -26.36 0.48 -23.65
CA ASP A 183 -27.18 -0.54 -24.34
C ASP A 183 -28.65 -0.07 -24.53
N VAL A 184 -29.10 0.90 -23.75
CA VAL A 184 -30.47 1.44 -23.82
C VAL A 184 -30.59 2.65 -24.76
N CYS A 185 -29.50 3.39 -24.98
CA CYS A 185 -29.50 4.58 -25.87
C CYS A 185 -29.11 4.26 -27.28
#